data_a34b1b561c52c5a8801c4c1d8a0194ca
#
_entry.id   a34b1b561c52c5a8801c4c1d8a0194ca
#
_cell.length_a   1.000
_cell.length_b   1.000
_cell.length_c   1.000
_cell.angle_alpha   90.00
_cell.angle_beta   90.00
_cell.angle_gamma   90.00
#
_symmetry.space_group_name_H-M   'P 1'
#
loop_
_entity.id
_entity.type
_entity.pdbx_description
1 polymer ?
#
loop_
_entity_poly.entity_id
_entity_poly.type
_entity_poly.pdbx_seq_one_letter_code
_entity_poly.pdbx_strand_id
1 'polypeptide(L)'
;MKKGMGYLSAVLVVFATAFTIVSPGDGTWQLLTTTNKAEARSECGFAAVKGRLYLLGGDAPAMPVEVLNLTTKSWTKKAVAPVIMHHFEPVVYGDKIYVLDAFADRNYPKQEALANVYSYNTQNDTWEKGGEIPADRRRGGAGAAAYNGKLYLVNGILHGHTSGTTNMFDEYDPATQKWTKLPDAPHIRDHSTATVVNGKLYAVGGRNTSLHDPNNFMSFFDKTVLEVDCYDFKTGKWTTLDAKLPLGTGGGTLVNLNNNLYYIGGERATATTPNGPQKETYYLNLAKPDQWIQTGSLNLGRNGTCAAVINNKIYLAGGSGGGPGGPPPASGARPTPPKSPPGGSQRGEIAVEIFSIK
;
A
#
# COMPACT_ATOMS: atom_id res chain seq x y z
N MET A 1 61.66 -56.73 29.06
CA MET A 1 61.61 -55.55 28.22
C MET A 1 60.23 -55.51 27.59
N LYS A 2 59.28 -54.71 28.14
CA LYS A 2 57.92 -54.49 27.55
C LYS A 2 57.90 -53.15 26.85
N LYS A 3 57.66 -53.15 25.52
CA LYS A 3 57.47 -51.95 24.71
C LYS A 3 56.02 -51.45 24.87
N GLY A 4 55.87 -50.30 25.45
CA GLY A 4 54.56 -49.60 25.48
C GLY A 4 54.30 -48.98 24.16
N MET A 5 53.11 -49.24 23.57
CA MET A 5 52.61 -48.71 22.37
C MET A 5 51.68 -47.56 22.76
N GLY A 6 52.12 -46.31 22.50
CA GLY A 6 51.29 -45.11 22.75
C GLY A 6 50.31 -44.92 21.61
N TYR A 7 49.04 -44.84 21.93
CA TYR A 7 47.98 -44.44 20.97
C TYR A 7 47.86 -42.92 20.94
N LEU A 8 48.13 -42.35 19.79
CA LEU A 8 47.89 -40.94 19.50
C LEU A 8 46.42 -40.79 19.09
N SER A 9 45.58 -40.22 19.94
CA SER A 9 44.18 -39.89 19.59
C SER A 9 44.17 -38.57 18.87
N ALA A 10 43.89 -38.58 17.56
CA ALA A 10 43.64 -37.39 16.79
C ALA A 10 42.21 -36.89 17.06
N VAL A 11 42.07 -35.73 17.65
CA VAL A 11 40.77 -35.04 17.83
C VAL A 11 40.47 -34.30 16.53
N LEU A 12 39.47 -34.80 15.78
CA LEU A 12 38.96 -34.16 14.60
C LEU A 12 37.99 -33.04 15.04
N VAL A 13 38.42 -31.77 14.97
CA VAL A 13 37.55 -30.62 15.20
C VAL A 13 36.82 -30.32 13.89
N VAL A 14 35.54 -30.70 13.82
CA VAL A 14 34.67 -30.35 12.70
C VAL A 14 34.13 -28.92 12.93
N PHE A 15 34.63 -27.96 12.19
CA PHE A 15 34.02 -26.63 12.12
C PHE A 15 32.73 -26.72 11.27
N ALA A 16 31.58 -26.72 11.92
CA ALA A 16 30.31 -26.54 11.26
C ALA A 16 30.16 -25.07 10.87
N THR A 17 30.46 -24.72 9.62
CA THR A 17 30.08 -23.42 9.03
C THR A 17 28.58 -23.46 8.81
N ALA A 18 27.81 -22.76 9.64
CA ALA A 18 26.41 -22.52 9.41
C ALA A 18 26.28 -21.61 8.17
N PHE A 19 25.95 -22.16 7.01
CA PHE A 19 25.49 -21.38 5.87
C PHE A 19 24.10 -20.87 6.22
N THR A 20 23.97 -19.58 6.48
CA THR A 20 22.66 -18.91 6.47
C THR A 20 22.15 -18.95 5.04
N ILE A 21 21.15 -19.78 4.77
CA ILE A 21 20.43 -19.76 3.49
C ILE A 21 19.63 -18.45 3.49
N VAL A 22 20.12 -17.44 2.78
CA VAL A 22 19.38 -16.21 2.52
C VAL A 22 18.26 -16.56 1.55
N SER A 23 17.02 -16.41 1.97
CA SER A 23 15.86 -16.64 1.11
C SER A 23 15.85 -15.59 -0.01
N PRO A 24 15.60 -15.97 -1.28
CA PRO A 24 15.45 -15.02 -2.36
C PRO A 24 14.29 -14.07 -2.08
N GLY A 25 14.53 -12.82 -1.78
CA GLY A 25 13.51 -11.84 -1.37
C GLY A 25 13.66 -11.39 0.08
N ASP A 26 14.59 -11.97 0.84
CA ASP A 26 14.95 -11.45 2.16
C ASP A 26 15.63 -10.08 2.04
N GLY A 27 15.33 -9.18 2.95
CA GLY A 27 15.84 -7.83 2.90
C GLY A 27 15.69 -7.07 4.20
N THR A 28 16.14 -5.83 4.18
CA THR A 28 16.12 -4.96 5.36
C THR A 28 15.61 -3.57 5.02
N TRP A 29 14.87 -2.98 5.98
CA TRP A 29 14.43 -1.61 5.94
C TRP A 29 15.43 -0.69 6.65
N GLN A 30 15.72 0.45 6.04
CA GLN A 30 16.58 1.48 6.57
C GLN A 30 15.94 2.85 6.43
N LEU A 31 16.14 3.72 7.42
CA LEU A 31 15.70 5.11 7.34
C LEU A 31 16.62 5.89 6.38
N LEU A 32 16.00 6.68 5.50
CA LEU A 32 16.71 7.64 4.67
C LEU A 32 16.65 9.03 5.32
N THR A 33 17.78 9.57 5.69
CA THR A 33 17.86 10.96 6.13
C THR A 33 17.69 11.89 4.92
N THR A 34 16.70 12.78 5.00
CA THR A 34 16.40 13.76 3.96
C THR A 34 16.50 15.18 4.50
N THR A 35 16.71 16.14 3.61
CA THR A 35 16.65 17.57 3.90
C THR A 35 15.38 18.18 3.30
N ASN A 36 14.97 19.39 3.78
CA ASN A 36 13.74 20.04 3.36
C ASN A 36 12.56 19.04 3.42
N LYS A 37 12.20 18.64 4.61
CA LYS A 37 11.25 17.55 4.86
C LYS A 37 9.87 17.81 4.26
N ALA A 38 9.22 16.74 3.79
CA ALA A 38 7.85 16.82 3.30
C ALA A 38 6.86 17.01 4.46
N GLU A 39 5.71 17.58 4.16
CA GLU A 39 4.61 17.71 5.12
C GLU A 39 4.01 16.35 5.45
N ALA A 40 3.85 16.08 6.75
CA ALA A 40 3.28 14.83 7.24
C ALA A 40 1.83 14.66 6.73
N ARG A 41 1.52 13.49 6.17
CA ARG A 41 0.20 13.15 5.65
C ARG A 41 -0.05 11.63 5.67
N SER A 42 -1.29 11.26 5.86
CA SER A 42 -1.79 9.88 5.74
C SER A 42 -2.81 9.77 4.61
N GLU A 43 -3.18 8.56 4.26
CA GLU A 43 -4.11 8.26 3.16
C GLU A 43 -3.68 8.94 1.85
N CYS A 44 -2.38 8.90 1.60
CA CYS A 44 -1.72 9.61 0.52
C CYS A 44 -1.14 8.66 -0.53
N GLY A 45 -1.00 9.15 -1.75
CA GLY A 45 -0.31 8.46 -2.82
C GLY A 45 1.20 8.69 -2.76
N PHE A 46 1.97 7.65 -3.09
CA PHE A 46 3.42 7.72 -3.24
C PHE A 46 3.84 6.95 -4.50
N ALA A 47 4.54 7.59 -5.41
CA ALA A 47 4.85 7.04 -6.72
C ALA A 47 6.27 7.39 -7.19
N ALA A 48 6.81 6.59 -8.11
CA ALA A 48 8.11 6.83 -8.72
C ALA A 48 7.98 7.17 -10.20
N VAL A 49 8.56 8.30 -10.63
CA VAL A 49 8.62 8.70 -12.03
C VAL A 49 10.03 9.17 -12.35
N LYS A 50 10.67 8.57 -13.35
CA LYS A 50 12.01 8.97 -13.84
C LYS A 50 13.05 9.19 -12.74
N GLY A 51 13.14 8.25 -11.80
CA GLY A 51 14.13 8.26 -10.71
C GLY A 51 13.86 9.27 -9.59
N ARG A 52 12.68 9.87 -9.54
CA ARG A 52 12.21 10.74 -8.46
C ARG A 52 11.00 10.13 -7.78
N LEU A 53 10.81 10.43 -6.51
CA LEU A 53 9.68 9.99 -5.71
C LEU A 53 8.72 11.15 -5.48
N TYR A 54 7.44 10.91 -5.67
CA TYR A 54 6.36 11.90 -5.60
C TYR A 54 5.39 11.50 -4.50
N LEU A 55 5.13 12.41 -3.58
CA LEU A 55 4.14 12.29 -2.51
C LEU A 55 2.98 13.25 -2.82
N LEU A 56 1.76 12.75 -2.90
CA LEU A 56 0.59 13.51 -3.35
C LEU A 56 -0.68 13.15 -2.58
N GLY A 57 -1.60 14.11 -2.50
CA GLY A 57 -2.86 13.95 -1.76
C GLY A 57 -2.67 13.80 -0.26
N GLY A 58 -3.62 13.17 0.39
CA GLY A 58 -3.65 12.89 1.82
C GLY A 58 -4.94 13.37 2.49
N ASP A 59 -5.28 12.80 3.67
CA ASP A 59 -6.43 13.23 4.49
C ASP A 59 -6.15 14.58 5.16
N ALA A 60 -6.13 15.61 4.34
CA ALA A 60 -5.84 16.99 4.67
C ALA A 60 -6.57 17.92 3.68
N PRO A 61 -6.60 19.23 3.86
CA PRO A 61 -6.90 20.17 2.77
C PRO A 61 -6.04 19.89 1.54
N ALA A 62 -6.40 20.43 0.37
CA ALA A 62 -5.62 20.23 -0.84
C ALA A 62 -4.13 20.60 -0.61
N MET A 63 -3.26 19.64 -0.82
CA MET A 63 -1.82 19.73 -0.50
C MET A 63 -0.96 19.85 -1.76
N PRO A 64 0.24 20.43 -1.66
CA PRO A 64 1.20 20.40 -2.75
C PRO A 64 1.66 18.96 -3.02
N VAL A 65 1.98 18.67 -4.27
CA VAL A 65 2.84 17.52 -4.58
C VAL A 65 4.22 17.81 -4.02
N GLU A 66 4.82 16.82 -3.37
CA GLU A 66 6.18 16.94 -2.86
C GLU A 66 7.07 15.88 -3.51
N VAL A 67 8.25 16.32 -3.97
CA VAL A 67 9.15 15.48 -4.77
C VAL A 67 10.46 15.29 -4.04
N LEU A 68 10.82 14.03 -3.79
CA LEU A 68 12.13 13.66 -3.27
C LEU A 68 13.09 13.37 -4.43
N ASN A 69 14.15 14.13 -4.48
CA ASN A 69 15.30 13.83 -5.32
C ASN A 69 16.26 12.91 -4.55
N LEU A 70 16.46 11.70 -5.04
CA LEU A 70 17.29 10.69 -4.38
C LEU A 70 18.80 11.01 -4.40
N THR A 71 19.26 11.80 -5.37
CA THR A 71 20.67 12.20 -5.45
C THR A 71 21.00 13.24 -4.37
N THR A 72 20.18 14.28 -4.25
CA THR A 72 20.39 15.34 -3.25
C THR A 72 19.75 15.01 -1.90
N LYS A 73 18.91 13.99 -1.84
CA LYS A 73 18.11 13.59 -0.67
C LYS A 73 17.26 14.74 -0.12
N SER A 74 16.73 15.57 -1.00
CA SER A 74 16.00 16.78 -0.64
C SER A 74 14.58 16.76 -1.20
N TRP A 75 13.61 17.15 -0.37
CA TRP A 75 12.23 17.35 -0.77
C TRP A 75 12.02 18.75 -1.37
N THR A 76 11.16 18.85 -2.36
CA THR A 76 10.76 20.09 -3.02
C THR A 76 9.24 20.12 -3.22
N LYS A 77 8.59 21.20 -2.81
CA LYS A 77 7.16 21.41 -3.06
C LYS A 77 6.91 21.79 -4.51
N LYS A 78 5.79 21.31 -5.03
CA LYS A 78 5.30 21.46 -6.39
C LYS A 78 3.86 21.98 -6.39
N ALA A 79 3.16 21.94 -7.54
CA ALA A 79 1.80 22.41 -7.67
C ALA A 79 0.86 21.78 -6.63
N VAL A 80 -0.03 22.59 -6.09
CA VAL A 80 -1.07 22.16 -5.16
C VAL A 80 -2.13 21.36 -5.92
N ALA A 81 -2.62 20.27 -5.34
CA ALA A 81 -3.73 19.52 -5.92
C ALA A 81 -4.98 20.41 -6.08
N PRO A 82 -5.73 20.29 -7.18
CA PRO A 82 -6.90 21.13 -7.45
C PRO A 82 -8.09 20.84 -6.53
N VAL A 83 -8.10 19.66 -5.91
CA VAL A 83 -9.14 19.18 -5.01
C VAL A 83 -8.51 18.38 -3.87
N ILE A 84 -9.25 18.16 -2.79
CA ILE A 84 -8.91 17.16 -1.78
C ILE A 84 -8.93 15.79 -2.46
N MET A 85 -7.92 14.95 -2.17
CA MET A 85 -7.85 13.57 -2.64
C MET A 85 -7.08 12.71 -1.64
N HIS A 86 -7.74 11.67 -1.13
CA HIS A 86 -7.15 10.71 -0.19
C HIS A 86 -7.78 9.32 -0.33
N HIS A 87 -7.17 8.29 0.23
CA HIS A 87 -7.58 6.89 0.09
C HIS A 87 -7.57 6.44 -1.37
N PHE A 88 -6.45 6.56 -2.03
CA PHE A 88 -6.26 6.15 -3.43
C PHE A 88 -4.87 5.54 -3.66
N GLU A 89 -4.76 4.73 -4.67
CA GLU A 89 -3.48 4.22 -5.17
C GLU A 89 -3.09 4.98 -6.46
N PRO A 90 -1.94 5.69 -6.48
CA PRO A 90 -1.53 6.47 -7.64
C PRO A 90 -1.03 5.55 -8.76
N VAL A 91 -1.42 5.83 -9.99
CA VAL A 91 -0.99 5.06 -11.17
C VAL A 91 -0.09 5.88 -12.06
N VAL A 92 1.13 5.38 -12.30
CA VAL A 92 2.08 6.03 -13.21
C VAL A 92 1.88 5.54 -14.63
N TYR A 93 1.65 6.48 -15.56
CA TYR A 93 1.62 6.20 -16.97
C TYR A 93 2.31 7.33 -17.77
N GLY A 94 3.39 6.98 -18.45
CA GLY A 94 4.27 7.98 -19.07
C GLY A 94 4.88 8.92 -18.05
N ASP A 95 4.71 10.22 -18.26
CA ASP A 95 5.20 11.28 -17.36
C ASP A 95 4.13 11.78 -16.39
N LYS A 96 3.00 11.10 -16.30
CA LYS A 96 1.87 11.49 -15.46
C LYS A 96 1.63 10.48 -14.34
N ILE A 97 1.18 11.02 -13.21
CA ILE A 97 0.67 10.27 -12.08
C ILE A 97 -0.84 10.48 -12.05
N TYR A 98 -1.60 9.40 -12.25
CA TYR A 98 -3.06 9.42 -12.30
C TYR A 98 -3.65 9.09 -10.93
N VAL A 99 -4.76 9.75 -10.62
CA VAL A 99 -5.67 9.47 -9.51
C VAL A 99 -7.01 9.07 -10.13
N LEU A 100 -7.31 7.77 -10.11
CA LEU A 100 -8.49 7.18 -10.73
C LEU A 100 -9.69 7.13 -9.78
N ASP A 101 -9.40 7.08 -8.48
CA ASP A 101 -10.34 7.06 -7.38
C ASP A 101 -9.77 7.94 -6.27
N ALA A 102 -10.60 8.44 -5.40
CA ALA A 102 -10.24 8.99 -4.09
C ALA A 102 -11.50 9.48 -3.39
N PHE A 103 -11.44 9.77 -2.10
CA PHE A 103 -12.42 10.65 -1.46
C PHE A 103 -12.02 12.12 -1.64
N ALA A 104 -13.04 12.96 -1.90
CA ALA A 104 -12.89 14.37 -2.29
C ALA A 104 -13.17 15.35 -1.14
N ASP A 105 -13.54 14.84 0.03
CA ASP A 105 -13.83 15.63 1.22
C ASP A 105 -13.34 14.92 2.48
N ARG A 106 -13.57 15.53 3.65
CA ARG A 106 -13.13 15.03 4.96
C ARG A 106 -14.30 14.76 5.91
N ASN A 107 -15.47 14.43 5.34
CA ASN A 107 -16.72 14.21 6.10
C ASN A 107 -16.79 12.78 6.66
N TYR A 108 -15.73 12.32 7.32
CA TYR A 108 -15.71 10.98 7.92
C TYR A 108 -16.95 10.74 8.81
N PRO A 109 -17.61 9.58 8.69
CA PRO A 109 -17.33 8.44 7.81
C PRO A 109 -18.06 8.48 6.45
N LYS A 110 -18.68 9.60 6.08
CA LYS A 110 -19.55 9.76 4.89
C LYS A 110 -18.86 10.56 3.79
N GLN A 111 -17.60 10.23 3.51
CA GLN A 111 -16.85 10.91 2.45
C GLN A 111 -17.46 10.62 1.08
N GLU A 112 -17.42 11.61 0.22
CA GLU A 112 -17.81 11.49 -1.18
C GLU A 112 -16.61 11.19 -2.07
N ALA A 113 -16.82 10.31 -3.06
CA ALA A 113 -15.78 9.96 -4.01
C ALA A 113 -15.64 11.02 -5.11
N LEU A 114 -14.44 11.10 -5.70
CA LEU A 114 -14.16 11.95 -6.85
C LEU A 114 -15.13 11.69 -8.01
N ALA A 115 -15.57 12.78 -8.66
CA ALA A 115 -16.40 12.70 -9.86
C ALA A 115 -15.58 12.59 -11.16
N ASN A 116 -14.30 12.94 -11.13
CA ASN A 116 -13.43 12.93 -12.30
C ASN A 116 -12.07 12.30 -11.97
N VAL A 117 -11.43 11.77 -12.98
CA VAL A 117 -10.02 11.39 -12.94
C VAL A 117 -9.18 12.67 -12.88
N TYR A 118 -8.09 12.63 -12.13
CA TYR A 118 -7.06 13.68 -12.14
C TYR A 118 -5.71 13.08 -12.50
N SER A 119 -4.87 13.90 -13.15
CA SER A 119 -3.48 13.52 -13.38
C SER A 119 -2.53 14.67 -13.10
N TYR A 120 -1.40 14.36 -12.49
CA TYR A 120 -0.30 15.27 -12.28
C TYR A 120 0.78 15.03 -13.33
N ASN A 121 1.10 16.04 -14.12
CA ASN A 121 2.15 15.98 -15.12
C ASN A 121 3.48 16.40 -14.50
N THR A 122 4.41 15.45 -14.40
CA THR A 122 5.69 15.64 -13.73
C THR A 122 6.71 16.48 -14.52
N GLN A 123 6.46 16.72 -15.82
CA GLN A 123 7.34 17.49 -16.69
C GLN A 123 7.13 19.00 -16.51
N ASN A 124 5.90 19.44 -16.47
CA ASN A 124 5.53 20.85 -16.43
C ASN A 124 4.91 21.30 -15.11
N ASP A 125 4.86 20.41 -14.09
CA ASP A 125 4.35 20.72 -12.75
C ASP A 125 2.89 21.22 -12.77
N THR A 126 2.01 20.51 -13.48
CA THR A 126 0.60 20.90 -13.62
C THR A 126 -0.33 19.73 -13.33
N TRP A 127 -1.52 20.06 -12.80
CA TRP A 127 -2.62 19.14 -12.70
C TRP A 127 -3.58 19.26 -13.88
N GLU A 128 -4.09 18.15 -14.33
CA GLU A 128 -5.09 18.05 -15.39
C GLU A 128 -6.32 17.31 -14.85
N LYS A 129 -7.50 17.86 -15.14
CA LYS A 129 -8.78 17.19 -14.92
C LYS A 129 -9.09 16.33 -16.14
N GLY A 130 -9.25 15.04 -15.92
CA GLY A 130 -9.58 14.06 -16.94
C GLY A 130 -11.07 13.76 -17.05
N GLY A 131 -11.38 12.61 -17.64
CA GLY A 131 -12.74 12.14 -17.87
C GLY A 131 -13.56 11.96 -16.59
N GLU A 132 -14.87 12.01 -16.75
CA GLU A 132 -15.81 11.75 -15.67
C GLU A 132 -15.79 10.27 -15.29
N ILE A 133 -15.81 9.97 -13.98
CA ILE A 133 -15.99 8.63 -13.45
C ILE A 133 -17.50 8.34 -13.46
N PRO A 134 -17.96 7.22 -14.06
CA PRO A 134 -19.38 6.86 -14.05
C PRO A 134 -19.95 6.88 -12.63
N ALA A 135 -21.10 7.49 -12.44
CA ALA A 135 -21.65 7.78 -11.10
C ALA A 135 -21.82 6.55 -10.22
N ASP A 136 -22.17 5.41 -10.83
CA ASP A 136 -22.30 4.11 -10.16
C ASP A 136 -20.96 3.39 -9.89
N ARG A 137 -19.82 4.00 -10.29
CA ARG A 137 -18.48 3.44 -10.18
C ARG A 137 -17.53 4.30 -9.35
N ARG A 138 -17.97 5.48 -8.87
CA ARG A 138 -17.20 6.38 -8.02
C ARG A 138 -16.95 5.74 -6.67
N ARG A 139 -15.70 5.64 -6.26
CA ARG A 139 -15.31 5.00 -5.00
C ARG A 139 -13.95 5.50 -4.52
N GLY A 140 -13.60 5.16 -3.30
CA GLY A 140 -12.26 5.35 -2.75
C GLY A 140 -11.71 4.05 -2.18
N GLY A 141 -10.43 4.02 -1.81
CA GLY A 141 -9.78 2.87 -1.21
C GLY A 141 -9.69 1.65 -2.12
N ALA A 142 -9.63 1.87 -3.43
CA ALA A 142 -9.46 0.83 -4.43
C ALA A 142 -7.96 0.58 -4.71
N GLY A 143 -7.64 -0.61 -5.22
CA GLY A 143 -6.34 -0.91 -5.80
C GLY A 143 -6.28 -0.46 -7.26
N ALA A 144 -5.14 0.08 -7.70
CA ALA A 144 -4.98 0.58 -9.05
C ALA A 144 -3.64 0.22 -9.68
N ALA A 145 -3.63 -0.04 -11.00
CA ALA A 145 -2.41 -0.39 -11.73
C ALA A 145 -2.49 0.01 -13.21
N ALA A 146 -1.34 0.11 -13.85
CA ALA A 146 -1.25 0.31 -15.30
C ALA A 146 -0.79 -0.96 -16.02
N TYR A 147 -1.39 -1.23 -17.18
CA TYR A 147 -0.95 -2.30 -18.06
C TYR A 147 -1.30 -1.99 -19.50
N ASN A 148 -0.36 -2.20 -20.41
CA ASN A 148 -0.54 -2.09 -21.86
C ASN A 148 -1.30 -0.82 -22.33
N GLY A 149 -0.91 0.35 -21.78
CA GLY A 149 -1.49 1.64 -22.15
C GLY A 149 -2.85 1.95 -21.53
N LYS A 150 -3.35 1.10 -20.65
CA LYS A 150 -4.60 1.28 -19.91
C LYS A 150 -4.33 1.33 -18.41
N LEU A 151 -5.27 1.93 -17.69
CA LEU A 151 -5.24 2.03 -16.23
C LEU A 151 -6.42 1.23 -15.68
N TYR A 152 -6.18 0.51 -14.60
CA TYR A 152 -7.16 -0.41 -14.02
C TYR A 152 -7.44 -0.04 -12.58
N LEU A 153 -8.72 -0.14 -12.19
CA LEU A 153 -9.21 0.15 -10.85
C LEU A 153 -10.02 -1.06 -10.33
N VAL A 154 -9.61 -1.65 -9.23
CA VAL A 154 -10.25 -2.86 -8.67
C VAL A 154 -10.64 -2.67 -7.22
N ASN A 155 -11.81 -3.22 -6.84
CA ASN A 155 -12.35 -3.13 -5.48
C ASN A 155 -12.71 -1.70 -5.05
N GLY A 156 -12.67 -1.39 -3.74
CA GLY A 156 -12.96 -0.08 -3.17
C GLY A 156 -14.29 -0.01 -2.45
N ILE A 157 -14.68 1.20 -2.01
CA ILE A 157 -15.92 1.45 -1.28
C ILE A 157 -16.63 2.70 -1.80
N LEU A 158 -17.96 2.60 -1.99
CA LEU A 158 -18.77 3.62 -2.67
C LEU A 158 -19.20 4.78 -1.75
N HIS A 159 -19.48 4.50 -0.47
CA HIS A 159 -20.13 5.44 0.45
C HIS A 159 -19.24 5.75 1.65
N GLY A 160 -18.06 6.31 1.40
CA GLY A 160 -17.09 6.63 2.44
C GLY A 160 -16.69 5.38 3.23
N HIS A 161 -16.64 5.49 4.55
CA HIS A 161 -16.35 4.36 5.44
C HIS A 161 -17.64 3.69 5.98
N THR A 162 -18.78 3.87 5.31
CA THR A 162 -20.05 3.36 5.84
C THR A 162 -20.53 2.08 5.17
N SER A 163 -20.53 2.04 3.84
CA SER A 163 -21.12 0.93 3.09
C SER A 163 -20.72 0.93 1.61
N GLY A 164 -21.04 -0.16 0.91
CA GLY A 164 -20.76 -0.27 -0.53
C GLY A 164 -19.34 -0.74 -0.82
N THR A 165 -18.70 -1.48 0.11
CA THR A 165 -17.48 -2.22 -0.22
C THR A 165 -17.79 -3.14 -1.39
N THR A 166 -16.93 -3.13 -2.42
CA THR A 166 -17.23 -3.75 -3.70
C THR A 166 -16.06 -4.55 -4.27
N ASN A 167 -16.37 -5.38 -5.25
CA ASN A 167 -15.41 -6.13 -6.06
C ASN A 167 -15.36 -5.65 -7.51
N MET A 168 -15.86 -4.47 -7.79
CA MET A 168 -15.89 -3.88 -9.12
C MET A 168 -14.49 -3.82 -9.74
N PHE A 169 -14.43 -4.08 -11.05
CA PHE A 169 -13.20 -3.96 -11.82
C PHE A 169 -13.45 -3.14 -13.08
N ASP A 170 -12.64 -2.11 -13.29
CA ASP A 170 -12.78 -1.15 -14.38
C ASP A 170 -11.47 -0.89 -15.07
N GLU A 171 -11.55 -0.66 -16.38
CA GLU A 171 -10.47 -0.15 -17.22
C GLU A 171 -10.74 1.32 -17.58
N TYR A 172 -9.74 2.18 -17.43
CA TYR A 172 -9.73 3.55 -17.92
C TYR A 172 -8.71 3.71 -19.05
N ASP A 173 -9.15 4.24 -20.18
CA ASP A 173 -8.30 4.59 -21.29
C ASP A 173 -7.86 6.06 -21.19
N PRO A 174 -6.60 6.37 -20.85
CA PRO A 174 -6.15 7.76 -20.72
C PRO A 174 -6.13 8.54 -22.04
N ALA A 175 -6.08 7.86 -23.18
CA ALA A 175 -6.08 8.53 -24.50
C ALA A 175 -7.47 9.00 -24.92
N THR A 176 -8.51 8.21 -24.62
CA THR A 176 -9.91 8.52 -24.97
C THR A 176 -10.74 9.00 -23.80
N GLN A 177 -10.21 8.90 -22.57
CA GLN A 177 -10.84 9.22 -21.29
C GLN A 177 -12.13 8.42 -21.03
N LYS A 178 -12.21 7.20 -21.58
CA LYS A 178 -13.38 6.31 -21.45
C LYS A 178 -13.14 5.22 -20.43
N TRP A 179 -14.21 4.86 -19.73
CA TRP A 179 -14.26 3.74 -18.81
C TRP A 179 -14.92 2.52 -19.45
N THR A 180 -14.42 1.34 -19.15
CA THR A 180 -14.97 0.04 -19.52
C THR A 180 -15.11 -0.82 -18.29
N LYS A 181 -16.31 -1.37 -18.06
CA LYS A 181 -16.55 -2.35 -16.99
C LYS A 181 -15.95 -3.69 -17.40
N LEU A 182 -15.21 -4.30 -16.51
CA LEU A 182 -14.62 -5.63 -16.66
C LEU A 182 -15.30 -6.61 -15.69
N PRO A 183 -15.06 -7.94 -15.84
CA PRO A 183 -15.57 -8.93 -14.89
C PRO A 183 -15.09 -8.64 -13.46
N ASP A 184 -16.00 -8.59 -12.52
CA ASP A 184 -15.73 -8.29 -11.12
C ASP A 184 -14.73 -9.27 -10.49
N ALA A 185 -13.94 -8.78 -9.53
CA ALA A 185 -12.98 -9.61 -8.79
C ALA A 185 -13.71 -10.64 -7.89
N PRO A 186 -13.05 -11.76 -7.54
CA PRO A 186 -13.67 -12.80 -6.71
C PRO A 186 -14.07 -12.31 -5.31
N HIS A 187 -13.24 -11.46 -4.68
CA HIS A 187 -13.47 -11.03 -3.30
C HIS A 187 -13.79 -9.54 -3.21
N ILE A 188 -14.80 -9.24 -2.38
CA ILE A 188 -15.20 -7.87 -2.00
C ILE A 188 -14.22 -7.34 -0.98
N ARG A 189 -13.62 -6.17 -1.26
CA ARG A 189 -12.67 -5.49 -0.36
C ARG A 189 -12.56 -4.00 -0.64
N ASP A 190 -12.18 -3.26 0.35
CA ASP A 190 -11.76 -1.86 0.28
C ASP A 190 -10.43 -1.67 1.03
N HIS A 191 -9.80 -0.50 0.90
CA HIS A 191 -8.46 -0.23 1.42
C HIS A 191 -7.46 -1.32 1.01
N SER A 192 -7.64 -1.83 -0.21
CA SER A 192 -6.80 -2.83 -0.86
C SER A 192 -5.82 -2.16 -1.82
N THR A 193 -4.90 -2.94 -2.34
CA THR A 193 -3.87 -2.48 -3.26
C THR A 193 -3.74 -3.44 -4.44
N ALA A 194 -3.24 -2.96 -5.58
CA ALA A 194 -3.04 -3.79 -6.75
C ALA A 194 -1.72 -3.51 -7.46
N THR A 195 -1.15 -4.52 -8.09
CA THR A 195 0.02 -4.35 -8.96
C THR A 195 -0.02 -5.32 -10.12
N VAL A 196 0.71 -5.01 -11.19
CA VAL A 196 0.81 -5.90 -12.35
C VAL A 196 2.19 -6.54 -12.42
N VAL A 197 2.19 -7.86 -12.62
CA VAL A 197 3.40 -8.65 -12.85
C VAL A 197 3.15 -9.62 -13.99
N ASN A 198 4.00 -9.62 -15.01
CA ASN A 198 3.98 -10.56 -16.13
C ASN A 198 2.59 -10.73 -16.79
N GLY A 199 1.88 -9.60 -17.05
CA GLY A 199 0.58 -9.62 -17.70
C GLY A 199 -0.57 -10.11 -16.82
N LYS A 200 -0.40 -10.07 -15.51
CA LYS A 200 -1.43 -10.38 -14.51
C LYS A 200 -1.54 -9.27 -13.48
N LEU A 201 -2.77 -8.87 -13.15
CA LEU A 201 -3.03 -7.95 -12.05
C LEU A 201 -3.31 -8.77 -10.78
N TYR A 202 -2.67 -8.40 -9.70
CA TYR A 202 -2.87 -9.01 -8.38
C TYR A 202 -3.54 -7.98 -7.47
N ALA A 203 -4.70 -8.33 -6.89
CA ALA A 203 -5.40 -7.54 -5.87
C ALA A 203 -5.22 -8.21 -4.51
N VAL A 204 -4.67 -7.48 -3.53
CA VAL A 204 -4.20 -8.05 -2.27
C VAL A 204 -4.55 -7.15 -1.09
N GLY A 205 -4.73 -7.77 0.08
CA GLY A 205 -5.04 -7.07 1.33
C GLY A 205 -6.41 -6.42 1.32
N GLY A 206 -6.58 -5.42 2.16
CA GLY A 206 -7.86 -4.75 2.34
C GLY A 206 -8.76 -5.43 3.37
N ARG A 207 -9.93 -4.86 3.49
CA ARG A 207 -10.99 -5.28 4.43
C ARG A 207 -12.35 -5.10 3.80
N ASN A 208 -13.39 -5.64 4.43
CA ASN A 208 -14.77 -5.33 4.07
C ASN A 208 -15.38 -4.41 5.13
N THR A 209 -15.23 -3.09 4.95
CA THR A 209 -15.72 -2.08 5.88
C THR A 209 -17.24 -2.14 6.05
N SER A 210 -17.98 -2.58 5.03
CA SER A 210 -19.44 -2.71 5.08
C SER A 210 -19.94 -3.78 6.07
N LEU A 211 -19.08 -4.68 6.55
CA LEU A 211 -19.42 -5.72 7.51
C LEU A 211 -19.19 -5.30 8.98
N HIS A 212 -19.09 -4.02 9.27
CA HIS A 212 -18.98 -3.55 10.66
C HIS A 212 -20.24 -3.88 11.47
N ASP A 213 -20.04 -4.12 12.76
CA ASP A 213 -21.15 -4.28 13.71
C ASP A 213 -21.85 -2.92 13.89
N PRO A 214 -23.20 -2.83 13.76
CA PRO A 214 -23.93 -1.59 14.01
C PRO A 214 -23.70 -0.97 15.40
N ASN A 215 -23.37 -1.78 16.40
CA ASN A 215 -23.07 -1.33 17.76
C ASN A 215 -21.58 -1.03 17.99
N ASN A 216 -20.70 -1.46 17.08
CA ASN A 216 -19.27 -1.23 17.12
C ASN A 216 -18.75 -0.89 15.73
N PHE A 217 -18.88 0.36 15.33
CA PHE A 217 -18.49 0.81 13.99
C PHE A 217 -17.04 0.45 13.65
N MET A 218 -16.12 0.48 14.63
CA MET A 218 -14.71 0.19 14.40
C MET A 218 -14.41 -1.31 14.21
N SER A 219 -15.40 -2.19 14.33
CA SER A 219 -15.22 -3.64 14.12
C SER A 219 -14.84 -4.01 12.68
N PHE A 220 -14.94 -3.08 11.73
CA PHE A 220 -14.48 -3.32 10.35
C PHE A 220 -12.96 -3.58 10.27
N PHE A 221 -12.18 -3.14 11.24
CA PHE A 221 -10.75 -3.45 11.29
C PHE A 221 -10.44 -4.95 11.41
N ASP A 222 -11.41 -5.74 11.87
CA ASP A 222 -11.29 -7.22 11.94
C ASP A 222 -11.75 -7.93 10.65
N LYS A 223 -12.37 -7.20 9.73
CA LYS A 223 -12.94 -7.75 8.50
C LYS A 223 -11.94 -7.76 7.35
N THR A 224 -10.71 -8.14 7.64
CA THR A 224 -9.62 -8.18 6.67
C THR A 224 -9.75 -9.34 5.68
N VAL A 225 -9.23 -9.16 4.46
CA VAL A 225 -9.25 -10.16 3.38
C VAL A 225 -7.85 -10.72 3.19
N LEU A 226 -7.72 -12.04 3.28
CA LEU A 226 -6.43 -12.75 3.19
C LEU A 226 -6.15 -13.27 1.78
N GLU A 227 -7.18 -13.42 0.98
CA GLU A 227 -7.12 -13.96 -0.37
C GLU A 227 -6.32 -13.05 -1.31
N VAL A 228 -5.65 -13.68 -2.28
CA VAL A 228 -4.89 -13.01 -3.34
C VAL A 228 -5.61 -13.29 -4.65
N ASP A 229 -6.28 -12.28 -5.20
CA ASP A 229 -6.96 -12.41 -6.48
C ASP A 229 -6.04 -12.02 -7.63
N CYS A 230 -6.12 -12.78 -8.70
CA CYS A 230 -5.25 -12.65 -9.87
C CYS A 230 -6.09 -12.59 -11.15
N TYR A 231 -6.03 -11.48 -11.86
CA TYR A 231 -6.62 -11.32 -13.19
C TYR A 231 -5.57 -11.51 -14.27
N ASP A 232 -5.81 -12.45 -15.16
CA ASP A 232 -4.93 -12.70 -16.31
C ASP A 232 -5.43 -11.92 -17.52
N PHE A 233 -4.70 -10.89 -17.93
CA PHE A 233 -5.06 -10.04 -19.07
C PHE A 233 -5.12 -10.78 -20.40
N LYS A 234 -4.41 -11.89 -20.55
CA LYS A 234 -4.44 -12.70 -21.77
C LYS A 234 -5.74 -13.48 -21.90
N THR A 235 -6.27 -14.00 -20.81
CA THR A 235 -7.49 -14.82 -20.81
C THR A 235 -8.74 -14.05 -20.42
N GLY A 236 -8.61 -12.86 -19.82
CA GLY A 236 -9.72 -12.06 -19.30
C GLY A 236 -10.41 -12.72 -18.09
N LYS A 237 -9.71 -13.56 -17.32
CA LYS A 237 -10.29 -14.32 -16.21
C LYS A 237 -9.59 -14.07 -14.89
N TRP A 238 -10.39 -14.09 -13.82
CA TRP A 238 -9.94 -14.11 -12.46
C TRP A 238 -9.65 -15.52 -11.96
N THR A 239 -8.65 -15.62 -11.09
CA THR A 239 -8.38 -16.80 -10.24
C THR A 239 -7.99 -16.29 -8.86
N THR A 240 -8.09 -17.12 -7.83
CA THR A 240 -7.57 -16.84 -6.49
C THR A 240 -6.41 -17.79 -6.23
N LEU A 241 -5.30 -17.28 -5.73
CA LEU A 241 -4.14 -18.10 -5.37
C LEU A 241 -4.41 -18.87 -4.09
N ASP A 242 -3.82 -20.05 -3.95
CA ASP A 242 -3.87 -20.83 -2.70
C ASP A 242 -3.09 -20.14 -1.57
N ALA A 243 -2.04 -19.39 -1.93
CA ALA A 243 -1.21 -18.64 -0.99
C ALA A 243 -1.94 -17.41 -0.43
N LYS A 244 -2.50 -17.53 0.77
CA LYS A 244 -3.15 -16.43 1.49
C LYS A 244 -2.14 -15.58 2.26
N LEU A 245 -2.45 -14.28 2.43
CA LEU A 245 -1.67 -13.41 3.32
C LEU A 245 -1.64 -14.00 4.75
N PRO A 246 -0.47 -14.06 5.40
CA PRO A 246 -0.37 -14.52 6.79
C PRO A 246 -1.05 -13.57 7.77
N LEU A 247 -1.10 -12.29 7.42
CA LEU A 247 -1.70 -11.23 8.21
C LEU A 247 -2.56 -10.33 7.31
N GLY A 248 -3.86 -10.31 7.54
CA GLY A 248 -4.75 -9.40 6.82
C GLY A 248 -4.70 -7.99 7.41
N THR A 249 -4.55 -7.00 6.55
CA THR A 249 -4.57 -5.58 6.92
C THR A 249 -5.27 -4.76 5.85
N GLY A 250 -5.92 -3.65 6.24
CA GLY A 250 -6.37 -2.61 5.31
C GLY A 250 -5.33 -1.50 5.18
N GLY A 251 -5.32 -0.78 4.07
CA GLY A 251 -4.40 0.35 3.88
C GLY A 251 -2.91 -0.01 3.84
N GLY A 252 -2.59 -1.29 3.59
CA GLY A 252 -1.24 -1.73 3.24
C GLY A 252 -0.91 -1.41 1.79
N THR A 253 0.33 -1.66 1.39
CA THR A 253 0.78 -1.40 0.02
C THR A 253 1.44 -2.63 -0.61
N LEU A 254 1.24 -2.78 -1.92
CA LEU A 254 1.76 -3.89 -2.71
C LEU A 254 2.67 -3.36 -3.82
N VAL A 255 3.84 -3.95 -3.97
CA VAL A 255 4.73 -3.65 -5.08
C VAL A 255 5.27 -4.90 -5.73
N ASN A 256 5.61 -4.76 -7.01
CA ASN A 256 6.40 -5.74 -7.76
C ASN A 256 7.88 -5.38 -7.64
N LEU A 257 8.68 -6.30 -7.12
CA LEU A 257 10.14 -6.20 -7.16
C LEU A 257 10.71 -7.53 -7.64
N ASN A 258 11.42 -7.52 -8.78
CA ASN A 258 12.03 -8.71 -9.38
C ASN A 258 11.04 -9.87 -9.63
N ASN A 259 9.82 -9.55 -10.13
CA ASN A 259 8.74 -10.51 -10.36
C ASN A 259 8.26 -11.23 -9.09
N ASN A 260 8.45 -10.63 -7.93
CA ASN A 260 7.86 -11.05 -6.66
C ASN A 260 6.93 -9.96 -6.16
N LEU A 261 5.88 -10.37 -5.45
CA LEU A 261 4.99 -9.45 -4.75
C LEU A 261 5.56 -9.17 -3.36
N TYR A 262 5.57 -7.90 -2.97
CA TYR A 262 5.88 -7.47 -1.60
C TYR A 262 4.69 -6.73 -1.05
N TYR A 263 4.09 -7.26 0.03
CA TYR A 263 3.00 -6.64 0.78
C TYR A 263 3.54 -6.07 2.08
N ILE A 264 3.24 -4.80 2.36
CA ILE A 264 3.93 -4.02 3.39
C ILE A 264 2.93 -3.28 4.26
N GLY A 265 3.03 -3.45 5.58
CA GLY A 265 2.31 -2.67 6.56
C GLY A 265 0.78 -2.84 6.50
N GLY A 266 0.08 -1.72 6.59
CA GLY A 266 -1.37 -1.67 6.74
C GLY A 266 -1.79 -1.55 8.20
N GLU A 267 -3.09 -1.59 8.46
CA GLU A 267 -3.68 -1.50 9.81
C GLU A 267 -4.68 -2.62 10.05
N ARG A 268 -4.78 -3.02 11.30
CA ARG A 268 -5.78 -3.97 11.76
C ARG A 268 -6.10 -3.77 13.23
N ALA A 269 -7.25 -4.27 13.64
CA ALA A 269 -7.56 -4.52 15.03
C ALA A 269 -7.97 -5.97 15.23
N THR A 270 -7.66 -6.52 16.38
CA THR A 270 -8.18 -7.80 16.84
C THR A 270 -8.63 -7.68 18.28
N ALA A 271 -9.38 -8.65 18.79
CA ALA A 271 -9.81 -8.67 20.18
C ALA A 271 -8.64 -8.59 21.20
N THR A 272 -7.46 -9.00 20.77
CA THR A 272 -6.25 -9.08 21.62
C THR A 272 -5.13 -8.14 21.19
N THR A 273 -5.24 -7.50 20.04
CA THR A 273 -4.20 -6.60 19.50
C THR A 273 -4.77 -5.20 19.32
N PRO A 274 -4.15 -4.17 19.93
CA PRO A 274 -4.58 -2.79 19.72
C PRO A 274 -4.62 -2.46 18.21
N ASN A 275 -5.64 -1.72 17.79
CA ASN A 275 -5.71 -1.19 16.46
C ASN A 275 -4.49 -0.30 16.18
N GLY A 276 -3.80 -0.55 15.09
CA GLY A 276 -2.66 0.27 14.72
C GLY A 276 -1.91 -0.19 13.49
N PRO A 277 -1.03 0.67 12.99
CA PRO A 277 -0.19 0.39 11.83
C PRO A 277 0.77 -0.77 12.08
N GLN A 278 0.86 -1.65 11.12
CA GLN A 278 1.70 -2.84 11.14
C GLN A 278 3.09 -2.55 10.54
N LYS A 279 4.08 -3.36 10.92
CA LYS A 279 5.47 -3.23 10.44
C LYS A 279 5.89 -4.31 9.47
N GLU A 280 5.13 -5.39 9.43
CA GLU A 280 5.48 -6.60 8.70
C GLU A 280 5.58 -6.32 7.20
N THR A 281 6.56 -6.95 6.59
CA THR A 281 6.73 -7.05 5.14
C THR A 281 6.72 -8.52 4.77
N TYR A 282 5.85 -8.88 3.84
CA TYR A 282 5.76 -10.23 3.31
C TYR A 282 6.10 -10.21 1.83
N TYR A 283 6.78 -11.25 1.34
CA TYR A 283 6.94 -11.44 -0.09
C TYR A 283 6.40 -12.79 -0.56
N LEU A 284 5.89 -12.82 -1.78
CA LEU A 284 5.44 -14.01 -2.48
C LEU A 284 6.26 -14.17 -3.76
N ASN A 285 6.93 -15.32 -3.87
CA ASN A 285 7.65 -15.67 -5.08
C ASN A 285 6.67 -16.17 -6.15
N LEU A 286 6.47 -15.40 -7.22
CA LEU A 286 5.51 -15.76 -8.26
C LEU A 286 5.96 -16.89 -9.20
N ALA A 287 7.23 -17.27 -9.18
CA ALA A 287 7.69 -18.48 -9.87
C ALA A 287 7.24 -19.77 -9.16
N LYS A 288 6.99 -19.68 -7.85
CA LYS A 288 6.49 -20.74 -6.99
C LYS A 288 5.60 -20.13 -5.90
N PRO A 289 4.33 -19.76 -6.22
CA PRO A 289 3.48 -19.00 -5.32
C PRO A 289 2.79 -19.88 -4.27
N ASP A 290 3.57 -20.64 -3.50
CA ASP A 290 3.05 -21.61 -2.52
C ASP A 290 2.67 -20.91 -1.21
N GLN A 291 3.49 -19.94 -0.77
CA GLN A 291 3.29 -19.25 0.50
C GLN A 291 3.97 -17.88 0.54
N TRP A 292 3.39 -16.97 1.29
CA TRP A 292 4.03 -15.72 1.67
C TRP A 292 5.08 -15.96 2.75
N ILE A 293 6.20 -15.29 2.63
CA ILE A 293 7.31 -15.37 3.57
C ILE A 293 7.50 -13.99 4.18
N GLN A 294 7.54 -13.91 5.51
CA GLN A 294 7.88 -12.66 6.18
C GLN A 294 9.37 -12.37 5.95
N THR A 295 9.64 -11.13 5.57
CA THR A 295 10.99 -10.59 5.37
C THR A 295 11.24 -9.41 6.34
N GLY A 296 12.05 -8.43 6.00
CA GLY A 296 12.34 -7.29 6.88
C GLY A 296 11.08 -6.59 7.40
N SER A 297 11.20 -5.95 8.55
CA SER A 297 10.13 -5.14 9.14
C SER A 297 10.46 -3.66 9.06
N LEU A 298 9.45 -2.83 8.79
CA LEU A 298 9.56 -1.37 8.86
C LEU A 298 10.09 -0.91 10.22
N ASN A 299 10.85 0.17 10.25
CA ASN A 299 11.23 0.82 11.51
C ASN A 299 10.00 1.41 12.20
N LEU A 300 9.08 1.98 11.40
CA LEU A 300 7.81 2.53 11.87
C LEU A 300 6.66 1.82 11.18
N GLY A 301 5.68 1.31 11.95
CA GLY A 301 4.45 0.78 11.37
C GLY A 301 3.74 1.83 10.53
N ARG A 302 3.14 1.43 9.38
CA ARG A 302 2.50 2.36 8.46
C ARG A 302 1.26 1.77 7.82
N ASN A 303 0.26 2.64 7.66
CA ASN A 303 -0.92 2.42 6.84
C ASN A 303 -1.29 3.71 6.09
N GLY A 304 -2.13 3.60 5.08
CA GLY A 304 -2.61 4.77 4.33
C GLY A 304 -1.50 5.49 3.57
N THR A 305 -0.61 4.72 2.93
CA THR A 305 0.37 5.21 1.97
C THR A 305 0.70 4.12 0.96
N CYS A 306 1.35 4.50 -0.13
CA CYS A 306 1.81 3.58 -1.16
C CYS A 306 3.34 3.43 -1.10
N ALA A 307 3.85 2.32 -1.62
CA ALA A 307 5.27 2.13 -1.84
C ALA A 307 5.63 2.33 -3.31
N ALA A 308 6.87 2.68 -3.57
CA ALA A 308 7.38 2.89 -4.92
C ALA A 308 8.71 2.16 -5.12
N VAL A 309 8.97 1.69 -6.35
CA VAL A 309 10.21 0.95 -6.68
C VAL A 309 11.09 1.78 -7.59
N ILE A 310 12.36 1.96 -7.19
CA ILE A 310 13.41 2.57 -8.01
C ILE A 310 14.71 1.80 -7.82
N ASN A 311 15.40 1.50 -8.91
CA ASN A 311 16.73 0.87 -8.89
C ASN A 311 16.79 -0.35 -7.96
N ASN A 312 15.82 -1.24 -8.10
CA ASN A 312 15.74 -2.48 -7.36
C ASN A 312 15.62 -2.32 -5.82
N LYS A 313 15.04 -1.20 -5.39
CA LYS A 313 14.74 -0.90 -3.99
C LYS A 313 13.31 -0.44 -3.84
N ILE A 314 12.69 -0.78 -2.72
CA ILE A 314 11.36 -0.29 -2.36
C ILE A 314 11.53 0.93 -1.47
N TYR A 315 10.78 1.99 -1.74
CA TYR A 315 10.73 3.22 -0.96
C TYR A 315 9.33 3.41 -0.41
N LEU A 316 9.25 3.87 0.80
CA LEU A 316 8.00 4.17 1.51
C LEU A 316 8.11 5.51 2.23
N ALA A 317 7.10 6.37 2.08
CA ALA A 317 6.99 7.64 2.79
C ALA A 317 5.53 8.00 3.05
N GLY A 318 5.26 8.86 4.02
CA GLY A 318 3.89 9.20 4.40
C GLY A 318 3.19 8.11 5.20
N GLY A 319 1.88 8.16 5.22
CA GLY A 319 1.04 7.26 6.00
C GLY A 319 0.94 7.62 7.48
N SER A 320 0.03 6.99 8.18
CA SER A 320 -0.02 7.06 9.65
C SER A 320 1.13 6.25 10.22
N GLY A 321 1.99 6.87 11.00
CA GLY A 321 3.03 6.22 11.77
C GLY A 321 2.51 5.83 13.14
N GLY A 322 2.82 4.61 13.62
CA GLY A 322 2.57 4.22 14.99
C GLY A 322 3.42 5.02 15.96
N GLY A 323 2.88 6.09 16.51
CA GLY A 323 3.30 6.51 17.84
C GLY A 323 2.83 5.49 18.87
N PRO A 324 3.32 5.49 20.13
CA PRO A 324 2.73 4.67 21.16
C PRO A 324 1.23 4.99 21.21
N GLY A 325 0.42 4.01 20.79
CA GLY A 325 -1.02 4.17 20.72
C GLY A 325 -1.54 4.67 22.06
N GLY A 326 -2.27 5.78 22.06
CA GLY A 326 -3.08 6.12 23.19
C GLY A 326 -3.99 4.94 23.50
N PRO A 327 -4.33 4.67 24.76
CA PRO A 327 -5.23 3.59 25.13
C PRO A 327 -6.52 3.74 24.32
N PRO A 328 -7.11 2.62 23.87
CA PRO A 328 -8.44 2.67 23.27
C PRO A 328 -9.38 3.37 24.25
N PRO A 329 -10.34 4.20 23.75
CA PRO A 329 -11.30 4.84 24.63
C PRO A 329 -11.96 3.75 25.46
N ALA A 330 -12.03 3.97 26.78
CA ALA A 330 -12.63 3.04 27.72
C ALA A 330 -14.03 2.65 27.20
N SER A 331 -14.27 1.33 27.19
CA SER A 331 -15.55 0.74 26.80
C SER A 331 -16.70 1.45 27.55
N GLY A 332 -17.62 2.12 26.84
CA GLY A 332 -18.82 2.70 27.41
C GLY A 332 -19.12 4.15 27.03
N ALA A 333 -18.20 4.93 26.55
CA ALA A 333 -18.52 6.24 26.00
C ALA A 333 -18.87 6.09 24.53
N ARG A 334 -20.12 6.44 24.16
CA ARG A 334 -20.51 6.66 22.76
C ARG A 334 -19.47 7.64 22.19
N PRO A 335 -18.64 7.26 21.24
CA PRO A 335 -17.73 8.22 20.66
C PRO A 335 -18.63 9.27 19.99
N THR A 336 -18.65 10.48 20.51
CA THR A 336 -18.87 11.61 19.61
C THR A 336 -17.86 11.39 18.49
N PRO A 337 -18.30 11.40 17.20
CA PRO A 337 -17.35 11.28 16.10
C PRO A 337 -16.23 12.26 16.42
N PRO A 338 -14.99 11.83 16.49
CA PRO A 338 -13.93 12.77 16.77
C PRO A 338 -14.12 13.83 15.68
N LYS A 339 -14.30 15.09 16.09
CA LYS A 339 -14.02 16.21 15.18
C LYS A 339 -12.68 15.83 14.63
N SER A 340 -12.64 15.42 13.35
CA SER A 340 -11.49 14.77 12.70
C SER A 340 -10.24 15.32 13.32
N PRO A 341 -9.42 14.56 14.04
CA PRO A 341 -8.19 15.12 14.54
C PRO A 341 -7.54 15.71 13.29
N PRO A 342 -7.13 16.97 13.27
CA PRO A 342 -6.50 17.55 12.09
C PRO A 342 -5.37 16.59 11.72
N GLY A 343 -5.51 15.92 10.58
CA GLY A 343 -4.79 14.77 10.06
C GLY A 343 -3.93 14.12 11.14
N GLY A 344 -4.29 12.95 11.62
CA GLY A 344 -3.60 12.21 12.69
C GLY A 344 -2.13 11.86 12.41
N SER A 345 -1.45 12.67 11.64
CA SER A 345 -0.01 12.68 11.58
C SER A 345 0.46 13.22 12.93
N GLN A 346 1.19 12.42 13.67
CA GLN A 346 2.12 13.03 14.61
C GLN A 346 2.75 14.23 13.88
N ARG A 347 2.71 15.40 14.49
CA ARG A 347 3.43 16.59 14.04
C ARG A 347 4.93 16.27 14.11
N GLY A 348 5.39 15.47 13.17
CA GLY A 348 6.72 14.92 13.02
C GLY A 348 7.01 14.79 11.55
N GLU A 349 8.25 14.90 11.25
CA GLU A 349 8.81 14.80 9.90
C GLU A 349 8.44 13.48 9.24
N ILE A 350 8.11 13.51 7.94
CA ILE A 350 7.94 12.28 7.17
C ILE A 350 9.28 11.54 7.14
N ALA A 351 9.29 10.36 7.75
CA ALA A 351 10.39 9.43 7.57
C ALA A 351 10.23 8.72 6.22
N VAL A 352 11.31 8.64 5.47
CA VAL A 352 11.42 7.80 4.27
C VAL A 352 12.14 6.53 4.66
N GLU A 353 11.57 5.39 4.30
CA GLU A 353 12.20 4.09 4.51
C GLU A 353 12.54 3.42 3.18
N ILE A 354 13.66 2.72 3.16
CA ILE A 354 14.18 2.01 1.98
C ILE A 354 14.35 0.55 2.32
N PHE A 355 13.73 -0.33 1.54
CA PHE A 355 13.99 -1.76 1.57
C PHE A 355 15.00 -2.13 0.51
N SER A 356 16.01 -2.90 0.91
CA SER A 356 16.99 -3.49 0.03
C SER A 356 17.05 -4.99 0.23
N ILE A 357 17.00 -5.74 -0.86
CA ILE A 357 17.21 -7.20 -0.87
C ILE A 357 18.69 -7.46 -0.49
N LYS A 358 18.93 -8.48 0.34
CA LYS A 358 20.26 -8.93 0.76
C LYS A 358 21.00 -9.62 -0.38
#